data_32c7ebdaec4499a110247ae97144ebd0
#
_entry.id   32c7ebdaec4499a110247ae97144ebd0
#
_cell.length_a   1.000
_cell.length_b   1.000
_cell.length_c   1.000
_cell.angle_alpha   90.00
_cell.angle_beta   90.00
_cell.angle_gamma   90.00
#
_symmetry.space_group_name_H-M   'P 1'
#
loop_
_entity.id
_entity.type
_entity.pdbx_description
1 polymer ?
#
loop_
_entity_poly.entity_id
_entity_poly.type
_entity_poly.pdbx_seq_one_letter_code
_entity_poly.pdbx_strand_id
1 'polypeptide(L)'
;MDRTAVFNIAFEMWGILICLFAFAVIFLQKNNNRDKKNISLCMEAACIILLTADMLSWYYQGRTGQTAYYMLKISNFGVFFINYLYMTLFTFYLLVILNRGEMKMPAKARGVVVLSAAGIVLLIISQFSDKLFYYIDDNNFYNRSSGYLLSQLIAAAGLVLSFSILLQYKKRLAKRVFWSSVLYFILPCISTVVVIFYYGISFQTISVVASTPVSYTHLRAHETDQYL
;
A
#
# COMPACT_ATOMS: atom_id res chain seq x y z
N MET A 1 -9.75 -23.91 10.26
CA MET A 1 -8.92 -22.81 9.75
C MET A 1 -7.55 -23.39 9.42
N ASP A 2 -7.06 -23.19 8.21
CA ASP A 2 -5.75 -23.68 7.79
C ASP A 2 -4.63 -22.97 8.56
N ARG A 3 -3.48 -23.66 8.79
CA ARG A 3 -2.32 -23.08 9.49
C ARG A 3 -1.82 -21.81 8.83
N THR A 4 -1.87 -21.74 7.51
CA THR A 4 -1.48 -20.57 6.72
C THR A 4 -2.37 -19.36 7.02
N ALA A 5 -3.69 -19.56 7.11
CA ALA A 5 -4.62 -18.49 7.46
C ALA A 5 -4.39 -17.95 8.87
N VAL A 6 -4.14 -18.85 9.86
CA VAL A 6 -3.81 -18.44 11.24
C VAL A 6 -2.56 -17.59 11.27
N PHE A 7 -1.51 -18.00 10.54
CA PHE A 7 -0.25 -17.28 10.47
C PHE A 7 -0.44 -15.87 9.86
N ASN A 8 -1.14 -15.78 8.72
CA ASN A 8 -1.41 -14.49 8.06
C ASN A 8 -2.20 -13.55 8.97
N ILE A 9 -3.29 -14.02 9.58
CA ILE A 9 -4.10 -13.23 10.51
C ILE A 9 -3.27 -12.72 11.68
N ALA A 10 -2.47 -13.58 12.31
CA ALA A 10 -1.61 -13.16 13.43
C ALA A 10 -0.60 -12.11 13.01
N PHE A 11 -0.01 -12.28 11.82
CA PHE A 11 0.98 -11.33 11.28
C PHE A 11 0.35 -9.98 10.95
N GLU A 12 -0.85 -9.97 10.38
CA GLU A 12 -1.59 -8.74 10.06
C GLU A 12 -2.06 -8.02 11.32
N MET A 13 -2.46 -8.74 12.36
CA MET A 13 -2.77 -8.15 13.67
C MET A 13 -1.56 -7.41 14.25
N TRP A 14 -0.37 -7.99 14.20
CA TRP A 14 0.86 -7.30 14.60
C TRP A 14 1.13 -6.08 13.74
N GLY A 15 0.92 -6.17 12.43
CA GLY A 15 1.04 -5.05 11.52
C GLY A 15 0.09 -3.90 11.87
N ILE A 16 -1.18 -4.21 12.19
CA ILE A 16 -2.16 -3.21 12.61
C ILE A 16 -1.70 -2.50 13.89
N LEU A 17 -1.20 -3.24 14.88
CA LEU A 17 -0.69 -2.64 16.13
C LEU A 17 0.49 -1.70 15.88
N ILE A 18 1.42 -2.07 14.99
CA ILE A 18 2.56 -1.23 14.61
C ILE A 18 2.07 0.05 13.91
N CYS A 19 1.15 -0.07 12.95
CA CYS A 19 0.59 1.08 12.24
C CYS A 19 -0.23 1.99 13.17
N LEU A 20 -0.99 1.45 14.10
CA LEU A 20 -1.71 2.24 15.12
C LEU A 20 -0.73 3.02 16.02
N PHE A 21 0.35 2.38 16.45
CA PHE A 21 1.40 3.07 17.22
C PHE A 21 2.04 4.19 16.40
N ALA A 22 2.42 3.93 15.15
CA ALA A 22 2.99 4.93 14.25
C ALA A 22 2.02 6.09 14.00
N PHE A 23 0.73 5.79 13.75
CA PHE A 23 -0.33 6.78 13.60
C PHE A 23 -0.44 7.67 14.84
N ALA A 24 -0.49 7.09 16.05
CA ALA A 24 -0.59 7.83 17.30
C ALA A 24 0.63 8.75 17.50
N VAL A 25 1.84 8.24 17.22
CA VAL A 25 3.06 9.06 17.34
C VAL A 25 3.05 10.23 16.36
N ILE A 26 2.69 10.00 15.09
CA ILE A 26 2.60 11.08 14.09
C ILE A 26 1.50 12.08 14.48
N PHE A 27 0.37 11.59 14.99
CA PHE A 27 -0.75 12.45 15.42
C PHE A 27 -0.36 13.38 16.56
N LEU A 28 0.33 12.88 17.58
CA LEU A 28 0.76 13.63 18.74
C LEU A 28 1.93 14.57 18.47
N GLN A 29 2.68 14.36 17.39
CA GLN A 29 3.84 15.17 17.07
C GLN A 29 3.42 16.60 16.68
N LYS A 30 4.01 17.61 17.34
CA LYS A 30 3.96 19.00 16.91
C LYS A 30 4.86 19.18 15.69
N ASN A 31 4.31 19.01 14.49
CA ASN A 31 5.09 19.18 13.26
C ASN A 31 4.77 20.54 12.63
N ASN A 32 5.82 21.25 12.23
CA ASN A 32 5.72 22.56 11.59
C ASN A 32 5.21 22.47 10.13
N ASN A 33 5.30 21.26 9.50
CA ASN A 33 4.79 21.03 8.14
C ASN A 33 3.48 20.20 8.18
N ARG A 34 2.36 20.90 8.14
CA ARG A 34 1.01 20.34 8.23
C ARG A 34 0.72 19.34 7.10
N ASP A 35 1.16 19.65 5.88
CA ASP A 35 0.89 18.80 4.70
C ASP A 35 1.61 17.46 4.82
N LYS A 36 2.87 17.48 5.25
CA LYS A 36 3.66 16.26 5.49
C LYS A 36 3.02 15.39 6.58
N LYS A 37 2.56 15.99 7.67
CA LYS A 37 1.85 15.30 8.75
C LYS A 37 0.57 14.65 8.24
N ASN A 38 -0.27 15.41 7.54
CA ASN A 38 -1.57 14.95 7.06
C ASN A 38 -1.42 13.78 6.07
N ILE A 39 -0.51 13.89 5.09
CA ILE A 39 -0.31 12.80 4.13
C ILE A 39 0.25 11.54 4.80
N SER A 40 1.15 11.68 5.78
CA SER A 40 1.63 10.54 6.56
C SER A 40 0.51 9.88 7.36
N LEU A 41 -0.36 10.64 8.01
CA LEU A 41 -1.54 10.10 8.71
C LEU A 41 -2.49 9.36 7.75
N CYS A 42 -2.73 9.90 6.55
CA CYS A 42 -3.53 9.24 5.53
C CYS A 42 -2.89 7.91 5.08
N MET A 43 -1.57 7.86 4.94
CA MET A 43 -0.87 6.62 4.59
C MET A 43 -0.98 5.56 5.69
N GLU A 44 -0.80 5.94 6.96
CA GLU A 44 -0.96 5.01 8.09
C GLU A 44 -2.41 4.50 8.21
N ALA A 45 -3.41 5.39 8.05
CA ALA A 45 -4.81 5.00 8.04
C ALA A 45 -5.11 4.02 6.88
N ALA A 46 -4.60 4.30 5.68
CA ALA A 46 -4.74 3.39 4.54
C ALA A 46 -4.08 2.03 4.81
N CYS A 47 -2.91 2.01 5.46
CA CYS A 47 -2.22 0.78 5.86
C CYS A 47 -3.06 -0.04 6.85
N ILE A 48 -3.64 0.58 7.88
CA ILE A 48 -4.52 -0.10 8.84
C ILE A 48 -5.74 -0.71 8.15
N ILE A 49 -6.38 0.05 7.23
CA ILE A 49 -7.54 -0.44 6.47
C ILE A 49 -7.13 -1.61 5.57
N LEU A 50 -5.98 -1.53 4.90
CA LEU A 50 -5.45 -2.58 4.05
C LEU A 50 -5.24 -3.89 4.82
N LEU A 51 -4.53 -3.82 5.95
CA LEU A 51 -4.27 -4.97 6.82
C LEU A 51 -5.56 -5.57 7.36
N THR A 52 -6.51 -4.73 7.79
CA THR A 52 -7.81 -5.18 8.28
C THR A 52 -8.60 -5.89 7.18
N ALA A 53 -8.59 -5.36 5.96
CA ALA A 53 -9.26 -5.99 4.82
C ALA A 53 -8.62 -7.35 4.47
N ASP A 54 -7.29 -7.43 4.44
CA ASP A 54 -6.59 -8.68 4.14
C ASP A 54 -6.82 -9.73 5.25
N MET A 55 -6.74 -9.34 6.53
CA MET A 55 -7.08 -10.18 7.68
C MET A 55 -8.50 -10.76 7.59
N LEU A 56 -9.49 -9.93 7.25
CA LEU A 56 -10.86 -10.37 7.05
C LEU A 56 -10.99 -11.33 5.87
N SER A 57 -10.24 -11.11 4.79
CA SER A 57 -10.19 -12.04 3.65
C SER A 57 -9.73 -13.43 4.11
N TRP A 58 -8.62 -13.53 4.86
CA TRP A 58 -8.12 -14.79 5.41
C TRP A 58 -9.09 -15.43 6.42
N TYR A 59 -9.78 -14.61 7.20
CA TYR A 59 -10.71 -15.10 8.22
C TYR A 59 -11.97 -15.75 7.60
N TYR A 60 -12.52 -15.15 6.52
CA TYR A 60 -13.75 -15.63 5.90
C TYR A 60 -13.53 -16.66 4.79
N GLN A 61 -12.32 -16.84 4.30
CA GLN A 61 -11.97 -17.80 3.27
C GLN A 61 -12.34 -19.25 3.70
N GLY A 62 -13.07 -19.96 2.85
CA GLY A 62 -13.51 -21.35 3.09
C GLY A 62 -14.60 -21.50 4.17
N ARG A 63 -15.18 -20.41 4.69
CA ARG A 63 -16.34 -20.46 5.59
C ARG A 63 -17.62 -20.54 4.78
N THR A 64 -18.58 -21.36 5.26
CA THR A 64 -19.87 -21.53 4.60
C THR A 64 -20.81 -20.36 4.89
N GLY A 65 -21.72 -20.10 3.95
CA GLY A 65 -22.80 -19.13 4.12
C GLY A 65 -22.61 -17.84 3.33
N GLN A 66 -23.74 -17.18 3.07
CA GLN A 66 -23.81 -15.99 2.22
C GLN A 66 -23.06 -14.78 2.82
N THR A 67 -23.07 -14.66 4.15
CA THR A 67 -22.33 -13.62 4.86
C THR A 67 -20.83 -13.76 4.61
N ALA A 68 -20.30 -14.99 4.66
CA ALA A 68 -18.88 -15.24 4.40
C ALA A 68 -18.50 -14.86 2.96
N TYR A 69 -19.35 -15.18 1.99
CA TYR A 69 -19.16 -14.77 0.59
C TYR A 69 -19.04 -13.25 0.42
N TYR A 70 -20.02 -12.50 0.97
CA TYR A 70 -19.99 -11.03 0.86
C TYR A 70 -18.81 -10.40 1.60
N MET A 71 -18.49 -10.89 2.80
CA MET A 71 -17.34 -10.38 3.56
C MET A 71 -16.03 -10.65 2.82
N LEU A 72 -15.87 -11.83 2.23
CA LEU A 72 -14.70 -12.17 1.42
C LEU A 72 -14.61 -11.28 0.17
N LYS A 73 -15.74 -11.04 -0.50
CA LYS A 73 -15.79 -10.17 -1.69
C LYS A 73 -15.44 -8.73 -1.37
N ILE A 74 -16.03 -8.15 -0.31
CA ILE A 74 -15.76 -6.78 0.14
C ILE A 74 -14.31 -6.64 0.61
N SER A 75 -13.78 -7.61 1.35
CA SER A 75 -12.42 -7.58 1.87
C SER A 75 -11.40 -7.62 0.74
N ASN A 76 -11.54 -8.53 -0.22
CA ASN A 76 -10.63 -8.58 -1.37
C ASN A 76 -10.73 -7.31 -2.25
N PHE A 77 -11.95 -6.80 -2.48
CA PHE A 77 -12.12 -5.51 -3.15
C PHE A 77 -11.36 -4.41 -2.41
N GLY A 78 -11.48 -4.35 -1.09
CA GLY A 78 -10.78 -3.40 -0.23
C GLY A 78 -9.26 -3.49 -0.37
N VAL A 79 -8.70 -4.70 -0.37
CA VAL A 79 -7.26 -4.94 -0.56
C VAL A 79 -6.75 -4.32 -1.87
N PHE A 80 -7.41 -4.61 -3.00
CA PHE A 80 -7.00 -4.05 -4.29
C PHE A 80 -7.20 -2.53 -4.34
N PHE A 81 -8.34 -2.04 -3.87
CA PHE A 81 -8.68 -0.62 -3.87
C PHE A 81 -7.67 0.21 -3.06
N ILE A 82 -7.38 -0.23 -1.83
CA ILE A 82 -6.44 0.47 -0.96
C ILE A 82 -5.02 0.41 -1.49
N ASN A 83 -4.61 -0.68 -2.14
CA ASN A 83 -3.29 -0.74 -2.80
C ASN A 83 -3.13 0.34 -3.89
N TYR A 84 -4.13 0.56 -4.75
CA TYR A 84 -4.09 1.63 -5.74
C TYR A 84 -4.12 3.02 -5.11
N LEU A 85 -4.94 3.21 -4.07
CA LEU A 85 -4.99 4.45 -3.31
C LEU A 85 -3.63 4.74 -2.63
N TYR A 86 -3.03 3.71 -2.01
CA TYR A 86 -1.76 3.82 -1.32
C TYR A 86 -0.61 4.21 -2.26
N MET A 87 -0.58 3.68 -3.47
CA MET A 87 0.36 4.08 -4.52
C MET A 87 0.26 5.58 -4.84
N THR A 88 -0.95 6.11 -4.91
CA THR A 88 -1.21 7.54 -5.11
C THR A 88 -0.78 8.37 -3.91
N LEU A 89 -1.16 7.97 -2.69
CA LEU A 89 -0.77 8.64 -1.44
C LEU A 89 0.74 8.70 -1.28
N PHE A 90 1.42 7.61 -1.57
CA PHE A 90 2.88 7.57 -1.54
C PHE A 90 3.52 8.53 -2.55
N THR A 91 2.97 8.64 -3.75
CA THR A 91 3.44 9.62 -4.74
C THR A 91 3.26 11.05 -4.24
N PHE A 92 2.13 11.36 -3.61
CA PHE A 92 1.92 12.67 -2.99
C PHE A 92 2.87 12.91 -1.80
N TYR A 93 3.14 11.89 -0.99
CA TYR A 93 4.13 11.98 0.07
C TYR A 93 5.52 12.34 -0.48
N LEU A 94 5.96 11.69 -1.56
CA LEU A 94 7.21 12.04 -2.25
C LEU A 94 7.19 13.50 -2.72
N LEU A 95 6.10 13.96 -3.32
CA LEU A 95 5.98 15.34 -3.77
C LEU A 95 6.07 16.33 -2.61
N VAL A 96 5.43 16.06 -1.48
CA VAL A 96 5.50 16.92 -0.30
C VAL A 96 6.92 16.98 0.27
N ILE A 97 7.65 15.88 0.28
CA ILE A 97 9.07 15.86 0.71
C ILE A 97 9.96 16.64 -0.27
N LEU A 98 9.72 16.49 -1.58
CA LEU A 98 10.51 17.13 -2.64
C LEU A 98 10.15 18.60 -2.82
N ASN A 99 8.92 18.98 -2.48
CA ASN A 99 8.36 20.30 -2.69
C ASN A 99 8.52 21.17 -1.45
N ARG A 100 9.44 22.08 -1.48
CA ARG A 100 9.49 23.19 -0.54
C ARG A 100 8.53 24.32 -0.96
N GLY A 101 7.32 23.98 -1.41
CA GLY A 101 6.22 24.95 -1.59
C GLY A 101 5.87 25.38 -3.01
N GLU A 102 6.62 25.02 -4.08
CA GLU A 102 6.45 25.72 -5.37
C GLU A 102 6.32 24.83 -6.62
N MET A 103 6.25 23.52 -6.54
CA MET A 103 6.24 22.69 -7.78
C MET A 103 4.83 22.33 -8.26
N LYS A 104 4.57 22.63 -9.53
CA LYS A 104 3.45 22.03 -10.28
C LYS A 104 3.62 20.51 -10.29
N MET A 105 2.52 19.77 -10.18
CA MET A 105 2.49 18.31 -10.22
C MET A 105 3.20 17.79 -11.48
N PRO A 106 4.30 17.03 -11.36
CA PRO A 106 5.06 16.56 -12.51
C PRO A 106 4.25 15.56 -13.33
N ALA A 107 4.52 15.46 -14.64
CA ALA A 107 3.79 14.57 -15.55
C ALA A 107 3.80 13.10 -15.09
N LYS A 108 4.92 12.63 -14.51
CA LYS A 108 5.03 11.28 -13.96
C LYS A 108 4.08 11.03 -12.80
N ALA A 109 3.90 12.02 -11.90
CA ALA A 109 2.96 11.90 -10.79
C ALA A 109 1.51 11.88 -11.29
N ARG A 110 1.18 12.68 -12.30
CA ARG A 110 -0.12 12.57 -12.98
C ARG A 110 -0.32 11.19 -13.60
N GLY A 111 0.74 10.61 -14.20
CA GLY A 111 0.72 9.24 -14.72
C GLY A 111 0.36 8.21 -13.64
N VAL A 112 0.93 8.32 -12.42
CA VAL A 112 0.59 7.44 -11.30
C VAL A 112 -0.89 7.56 -10.92
N VAL A 113 -1.41 8.79 -10.81
CA VAL A 113 -2.84 9.01 -10.50
C VAL A 113 -3.75 8.39 -11.58
N VAL A 114 -3.41 8.57 -12.85
CA VAL A 114 -4.18 7.98 -13.98
C VAL A 114 -4.13 6.45 -13.92
N LEU A 115 -2.96 5.86 -13.66
CA LEU A 115 -2.83 4.39 -13.51
C LEU A 115 -3.64 3.87 -12.32
N SER A 116 -3.60 4.56 -11.18
CA SER A 116 -4.42 4.19 -10.01
C SER A 116 -5.92 4.26 -10.33
N ALA A 117 -6.36 5.34 -10.97
CA ALA A 117 -7.75 5.50 -11.38
C ALA A 117 -8.19 4.41 -12.38
N ALA A 118 -7.35 4.10 -13.37
CA ALA A 118 -7.60 3.01 -14.32
C ALA A 118 -7.67 1.65 -13.60
N GLY A 119 -6.76 1.39 -12.65
CA GLY A 119 -6.78 0.18 -11.82
C GLY A 119 -8.07 0.04 -11.00
N ILE A 120 -8.54 1.14 -10.40
CA ILE A 120 -9.81 1.17 -9.65
C ILE A 120 -11.01 0.93 -10.57
N VAL A 121 -11.04 1.53 -11.76
CA VAL A 121 -12.12 1.29 -12.75
C VAL A 121 -12.14 -0.17 -13.17
N LEU A 122 -10.99 -0.75 -13.51
CA LEU A 122 -10.87 -2.17 -13.84
C LEU A 122 -11.26 -3.09 -12.67
N LEU A 123 -10.94 -2.69 -11.43
CA LEU A 123 -11.37 -3.41 -10.23
C LEU A 123 -12.89 -3.42 -10.09
N ILE A 124 -13.55 -2.29 -10.35
CA ILE A 124 -15.03 -2.21 -10.33
C ILE A 124 -15.61 -3.11 -11.42
N ILE A 125 -15.09 -3.07 -12.65
CA ILE A 125 -15.52 -3.93 -13.74
C ILE A 125 -15.29 -5.41 -13.38
N SER A 126 -14.20 -5.72 -12.68
CA SER A 126 -13.89 -7.08 -12.19
C SER A 126 -14.95 -7.65 -11.25
N GLN A 127 -15.77 -6.82 -10.59
CA GLN A 127 -16.86 -7.33 -9.73
C GLN A 127 -18.03 -7.93 -10.55
N PHE A 128 -18.09 -7.62 -11.82
CA PHE A 128 -19.12 -8.12 -12.76
C PHE A 128 -18.57 -9.18 -13.73
N SER A 129 -17.29 -9.55 -13.62
CA SER A 129 -16.61 -10.48 -14.51
C SER A 129 -15.55 -11.31 -13.79
N ASP A 130 -15.79 -12.60 -13.68
CA ASP A 130 -14.86 -13.55 -13.03
C ASP A 130 -13.54 -13.76 -13.80
N LYS A 131 -13.38 -13.12 -14.96
CA LYS A 131 -12.20 -13.24 -15.84
C LYS A 131 -11.14 -12.17 -15.61
N LEU A 132 -11.40 -11.12 -14.81
CA LEU A 132 -10.46 -10.02 -14.64
C LEU A 132 -9.48 -10.29 -13.49
N PHE A 133 -9.68 -9.72 -12.31
CA PHE A 133 -8.67 -9.78 -11.26
C PHE A 133 -8.79 -11.03 -10.40
N TYR A 134 -9.98 -11.32 -9.90
CA TYR A 134 -10.25 -12.48 -9.05
C TYR A 134 -11.73 -12.87 -9.10
N TYR A 135 -12.01 -14.08 -8.64
CA TYR A 135 -13.37 -14.56 -8.36
C TYR A 135 -13.37 -15.36 -7.06
N ILE A 136 -14.55 -15.54 -6.52
CA ILE A 136 -14.78 -16.35 -5.33
C ILE A 136 -15.59 -17.55 -5.81
N ASP A 137 -15.11 -18.75 -5.50
CA ASP A 137 -15.78 -19.99 -5.87
C ASP A 137 -16.96 -20.33 -4.93
N ASP A 138 -17.71 -21.39 -5.28
CA ASP A 138 -18.90 -21.85 -4.53
C ASP A 138 -18.57 -22.31 -3.09
N ASN A 139 -17.30 -22.59 -2.80
CA ASN A 139 -16.83 -22.98 -1.47
C ASN A 139 -16.28 -21.79 -0.69
N ASN A 140 -16.47 -20.55 -1.19
CA ASN A 140 -15.94 -19.31 -0.62
C ASN A 140 -14.40 -19.29 -0.52
N PHE A 141 -13.72 -19.77 -1.55
CA PHE A 141 -12.28 -19.55 -1.69
C PHE A 141 -11.99 -18.47 -2.72
N TYR A 142 -11.01 -17.62 -2.39
CA TYR A 142 -10.47 -16.65 -3.32
C TYR A 142 -9.62 -17.35 -4.38
N ASN A 143 -9.86 -17.03 -5.64
CA ASN A 143 -9.11 -17.54 -6.77
C ASN A 143 -8.67 -16.39 -7.68
N ARG A 144 -7.42 -16.45 -8.15
CA ARG A 144 -6.89 -15.51 -9.14
C ARG A 144 -7.45 -15.81 -10.51
N SER A 145 -7.95 -14.77 -11.18
CA SER A 145 -8.41 -14.88 -12.58
C SER A 145 -7.25 -14.75 -13.58
N SER A 146 -7.52 -15.03 -14.85
CA SER A 146 -6.55 -14.86 -15.93
C SER A 146 -6.01 -13.44 -16.06
N GLY A 147 -6.81 -12.42 -15.73
CA GLY A 147 -6.44 -11.01 -15.73
C GLY A 147 -5.73 -10.52 -14.46
N TYR A 148 -5.48 -11.39 -13.47
CA TYR A 148 -4.77 -11.00 -12.24
C TYR A 148 -3.42 -10.33 -12.51
N LEU A 149 -2.67 -10.83 -13.48
CA LEU A 149 -1.37 -10.25 -13.85
C LEU A 149 -1.49 -8.79 -14.28
N LEU A 150 -2.60 -8.39 -14.92
CA LEU A 150 -2.84 -7.00 -15.28
C LEU A 150 -2.88 -6.08 -14.05
N SER A 151 -3.51 -6.54 -12.94
CA SER A 151 -3.53 -5.76 -11.69
C SER A 151 -2.12 -5.52 -11.15
N GLN A 152 -1.25 -6.54 -11.23
CA GLN A 152 0.15 -6.44 -10.78
C GLN A 152 0.99 -5.55 -11.69
N LEU A 153 0.77 -5.60 -13.01
CA LEU A 153 1.46 -4.74 -13.97
C LEU A 153 1.11 -3.27 -13.78
N ILE A 154 -0.15 -2.93 -13.49
CA ILE A 154 -0.57 -1.56 -13.17
C ILE A 154 0.16 -1.06 -11.91
N ALA A 155 0.18 -1.87 -10.84
CA ALA A 155 0.88 -1.53 -9.62
C ALA A 155 2.40 -1.36 -9.84
N ALA A 156 3.03 -2.27 -10.57
CA ALA A 156 4.44 -2.21 -10.92
C ALA A 156 4.79 -0.97 -11.75
N ALA A 157 3.97 -0.63 -12.76
CA ALA A 157 4.15 0.59 -13.56
C ALA A 157 4.07 1.86 -12.70
N GLY A 158 3.13 1.93 -11.76
CA GLY A 158 3.02 3.02 -10.80
C GLY A 158 4.24 3.14 -9.89
N LEU A 159 4.75 2.00 -9.38
CA LEU A 159 6.00 1.97 -8.59
C LEU A 159 7.20 2.47 -9.41
N VAL A 160 7.35 2.03 -10.66
CA VAL A 160 8.43 2.48 -11.56
C VAL A 160 8.36 3.98 -11.81
N LEU A 161 7.16 4.53 -12.07
CA LEU A 161 6.98 5.97 -12.24
C LEU A 161 7.34 6.74 -10.97
N SER A 162 6.87 6.29 -9.80
CA SER A 162 7.18 6.91 -8.51
C SER A 162 8.67 6.85 -8.18
N PHE A 163 9.33 5.72 -8.44
CA PHE A 163 10.78 5.57 -8.30
C PHE A 163 11.55 6.50 -9.26
N SER A 164 11.07 6.63 -10.50
CA SER A 164 11.63 7.57 -11.49
C SER A 164 11.54 9.03 -11.02
N ILE A 165 10.50 9.42 -10.28
CA ILE A 165 10.40 10.74 -9.63
C ILE A 165 11.50 10.87 -8.58
N LEU A 166 11.66 9.88 -7.70
CA LEU A 166 12.68 9.88 -6.66
C LEU A 166 14.09 10.05 -7.26
N LEU A 167 14.41 9.29 -8.31
CA LEU A 167 15.71 9.38 -9.00
C LEU A 167 15.94 10.76 -9.67
N GLN A 168 14.91 11.31 -10.30
CA GLN A 168 14.99 12.61 -10.97
C GLN A 168 15.36 13.73 -9.99
N TYR A 169 14.85 13.65 -8.77
CA TYR A 169 15.06 14.70 -7.76
C TYR A 169 16.05 14.31 -6.66
N LYS A 170 16.84 13.22 -6.84
CA LYS A 170 17.79 12.71 -5.83
C LYS A 170 18.77 13.76 -5.29
N LYS A 171 19.20 14.73 -6.14
CA LYS A 171 20.12 15.80 -5.74
C LYS A 171 19.51 16.82 -4.76
N ARG A 172 18.18 16.87 -4.64
CA ARG A 172 17.45 17.76 -3.73
C ARG A 172 17.19 17.13 -2.36
N LEU A 173 17.46 15.83 -2.23
CA LEU A 173 17.23 15.07 -1.02
C LEU A 173 18.52 14.88 -0.23
N ALA A 174 18.45 14.96 1.10
CA ALA A 174 19.52 14.49 1.96
C ALA A 174 19.77 12.99 1.70
N LYS A 175 21.03 12.54 1.73
CA LYS A 175 21.39 11.13 1.45
C LYS A 175 20.57 10.13 2.27
N ARG A 176 20.33 10.45 3.54
CA ARG A 176 19.54 9.60 4.45
C ARG A 176 18.10 9.45 3.98
N VAL A 177 17.46 10.57 3.60
CA VAL A 177 16.08 10.60 3.07
C VAL A 177 15.98 9.81 1.77
N PHE A 178 16.94 9.97 0.87
CA PHE A 178 16.99 9.23 -0.38
C PHE A 178 17.05 7.72 -0.15
N TRP A 179 18.01 7.23 0.65
CA TRP A 179 18.17 5.79 0.88
C TRP A 179 16.99 5.15 1.59
N SER A 180 16.38 5.85 2.56
CA SER A 180 15.17 5.33 3.20
C SER A 180 14.00 5.26 2.21
N SER A 181 13.84 6.28 1.32
CA SER A 181 12.83 6.21 0.27
C SER A 181 13.11 5.08 -0.73
N VAL A 182 14.37 4.77 -1.03
CA VAL A 182 14.76 3.62 -1.87
C VAL A 182 14.35 2.30 -1.21
N LEU A 183 14.58 2.13 0.10
CA LEU A 183 14.14 0.94 0.84
C LEU A 183 12.62 0.77 0.76
N TYR A 184 11.86 1.86 0.79
CA TYR A 184 10.43 1.87 0.63
C TYR A 184 9.97 1.28 -0.73
N PHE A 185 10.76 1.43 -1.79
CA PHE A 185 10.46 0.82 -3.10
C PHE A 185 10.91 -0.63 -3.21
N ILE A 186 12.06 -0.96 -2.62
CA ILE A 186 12.65 -2.31 -2.74
C ILE A 186 11.71 -3.36 -2.15
N LEU A 187 11.16 -3.11 -0.96
CA LEU A 187 10.29 -4.06 -0.27
C LEU A 187 9.01 -4.40 -1.07
N PRO A 188 8.20 -3.44 -1.55
CA PRO A 188 7.06 -3.73 -2.41
C PRO A 188 7.44 -4.38 -3.75
N CYS A 189 8.57 -4.03 -4.35
CA CYS A 189 9.03 -4.68 -5.58
C CYS A 189 9.33 -6.17 -5.35
N ILE A 190 10.08 -6.49 -4.30
CA ILE A 190 10.38 -7.89 -3.93
C ILE A 190 9.07 -8.62 -3.63
N SER A 191 8.18 -8.04 -2.84
CA SER A 191 6.90 -8.68 -2.50
C SER A 191 6.02 -8.92 -3.71
N THR A 192 5.96 -7.98 -4.67
CA THR A 192 5.22 -8.14 -5.92
C THR A 192 5.74 -9.33 -6.72
N VAL A 193 7.06 -9.46 -6.84
CA VAL A 193 7.68 -10.61 -7.52
C VAL A 193 7.34 -11.91 -6.79
N VAL A 194 7.49 -11.93 -5.47
CA VAL A 194 7.20 -13.13 -4.66
C VAL A 194 5.73 -13.54 -4.80
N VAL A 195 4.79 -12.60 -4.71
CA VAL A 195 3.34 -12.85 -4.79
C VAL A 195 2.91 -13.42 -6.16
N ILE A 196 3.63 -13.10 -7.24
CA ILE A 196 3.35 -13.69 -8.57
C ILE A 196 3.62 -15.20 -8.54
N PHE A 197 4.71 -15.64 -7.90
CA PHE A 197 5.14 -17.04 -7.91
C PHE A 197 4.63 -17.86 -6.72
N TYR A 198 4.41 -17.21 -5.56
CA TYR A 198 3.99 -17.88 -4.33
C TYR A 198 2.62 -17.37 -3.88
N TYR A 199 1.64 -18.26 -3.91
CA TYR A 199 0.31 -18.03 -3.36
C TYR A 199 0.25 -18.54 -1.92
N GLY A 200 -0.38 -17.77 -1.02
CA GLY A 200 -0.69 -18.24 0.34
C GLY A 200 -0.03 -17.47 1.49
N ILE A 201 0.79 -16.47 1.21
CA ILE A 201 1.33 -15.56 2.24
C ILE A 201 1.10 -14.12 1.79
N SER A 202 0.62 -13.27 2.72
CA SER A 202 0.34 -11.84 2.46
C SER A 202 1.62 -10.99 2.39
N PHE A 203 2.59 -11.40 1.56
CA PHE A 203 3.87 -10.69 1.44
C PHE A 203 3.72 -9.22 1.04
N GLN A 204 2.73 -8.91 0.21
CA GLN A 204 2.51 -7.53 -0.24
C GLN A 204 2.08 -6.64 0.92
N THR A 205 1.18 -7.11 1.76
CA THR A 205 0.70 -6.42 2.95
C THR A 205 1.81 -6.26 3.98
N ILE A 206 2.61 -7.31 4.17
CA ILE A 206 3.80 -7.30 5.05
C ILE A 206 4.81 -6.23 4.60
N SER A 207 5.06 -6.10 3.31
CA SER A 207 6.02 -5.12 2.78
C SER A 207 5.58 -3.68 3.03
N VAL A 208 4.28 -3.41 2.99
CA VAL A 208 3.71 -2.10 3.31
C VAL A 208 3.95 -1.78 4.79
N VAL A 209 3.70 -2.72 5.70
CA VAL A 209 3.97 -2.56 7.14
C VAL A 209 5.45 -2.30 7.41
N ALA A 210 6.34 -3.07 6.79
CA ALA A 210 7.78 -2.90 6.99
C ALA A 210 8.30 -1.54 6.49
N SER A 211 7.60 -0.90 5.54
CA SER A 211 7.94 0.43 5.04
C SER A 211 7.43 1.58 5.94
N THR A 212 6.46 1.34 6.81
CA THR A 212 5.85 2.31 7.72
C THR A 212 6.85 2.98 8.68
N PRO A 213 7.75 2.24 9.40
CA PRO A 213 8.74 2.84 10.29
C PRO A 213 9.73 3.76 9.54
N VAL A 214 9.94 3.52 8.26
CA VAL A 214 10.81 4.35 7.42
C VAL A 214 10.25 5.76 7.28
N SER A 215 8.96 5.91 7.08
CA SER A 215 8.28 7.22 7.04
C SER A 215 8.43 7.97 8.37
N TYR A 216 8.37 7.27 9.50
CA TYR A 216 8.50 7.85 10.84
C TYR A 216 9.94 8.33 11.14
N THR A 217 10.96 7.52 10.85
CA THR A 217 12.36 7.92 11.04
C THR A 217 12.73 9.15 10.21
N HIS A 218 12.07 9.33 9.06
CA HIS A 218 12.20 10.51 8.22
C HIS A 218 11.64 11.79 8.85
N LEU A 219 10.49 11.70 9.50
CA LEU A 219 9.90 12.84 10.19
C LEU A 219 10.85 13.36 11.26
N ARG A 220 11.47 12.47 12.03
CA ARG A 220 12.36 12.80 13.15
C ARG A 220 13.74 13.30 12.72
N ALA A 221 14.33 12.72 11.66
CA ALA A 221 15.65 13.13 11.19
C ALA A 221 15.67 14.56 10.62
N HIS A 222 14.57 15.01 10.03
CA HIS A 222 14.47 16.38 9.48
C HIS A 222 14.34 17.45 10.57
N GLU A 223 13.84 17.10 11.74
CA GLU A 223 13.74 18.03 12.88
C GLU A 223 15.12 18.24 13.54
N THR A 224 15.94 17.19 13.62
CA THR A 224 17.29 17.30 14.22
C THR A 224 18.26 18.06 13.34
N ASP A 225 18.13 17.96 11.99
CA ASP A 225 19.01 18.69 11.06
C ASP A 225 18.63 20.19 10.92
N GLN A 226 17.50 20.63 11.44
CA GLN A 226 17.12 22.06 11.50
C GLN A 226 17.63 22.76 12.76
N TYR A 227 18.14 22.03 13.75
CA TYR A 227 18.70 22.57 14.99
C TYR A 227 20.23 22.52 15.06
N LEU A 228 20.88 22.03 14.00
CA LEU A 228 22.34 22.10 13.81
C LEU A 228 22.69 23.06 12.66
#